data_ba6584a5ab37e104e1660ad89cc4576e
#
_entry.id   ba6584a5ab37e104e1660ad89cc4576e
#
_cell.length_a   1.000
_cell.length_b   1.000
_cell.length_c   1.000
_cell.angle_alpha   90.00
_cell.angle_beta   90.00
_cell.angle_gamma   90.00
#
_symmetry.space_group_name_H-M   'P 1'
#
loop_
_entity.id
_entity.type
_entity.pdbx_description
1 polymer ?
#
loop_
_entity_poly.entity_id
_entity_poly.type
_entity_poly.pdbx_seq_one_letter_code
_entity_poly.pdbx_strand_id
1 'polypeptide(L)'
;MTNPAAPPCAGAGHASLTAAQAGVTAERAVAQLLSGPPAARAEQVAGRLLAIQGQDPRGARLAVRVRSQGLSAADVDHALTVDRSLVISWLNRGTLHLVRSADYWPLHRLTTPQLETGCARRLGQEGIPPAAADRAAGLIERFLDRDGPLTRAQLAERLESAGVRTQGQALVFLTFLASLRGISVRGPMIGKQHAYVLARDWLGAPPAAPDRDTALAWLARRYLAGHAPATERDLAKWAGLPLRDARRGLRAIAPELDEGQDGLVRLAREPDGTARAAGPEPALPLPRLLGVFDPLLHGWQSRAAVLGPHEPEIVRGGMFGSFALVGGRAVGTWSLPGGQVSLTLLEEVSPAHRRALETDAEDVRRFLALAKPATR
;
A
#
# COMPACT_ATOMS: atom_id res chain seq x y z
N MET A 1 19.38 -22.70 -50.74
CA MET A 1 19.97 -21.70 -49.82
C MET A 1 19.21 -21.82 -48.51
N THR A 2 19.76 -22.60 -47.61
CA THR A 2 19.19 -22.88 -46.26
C THR A 2 19.62 -21.78 -45.30
N ASN A 3 18.64 -21.14 -44.69
CA ASN A 3 18.82 -20.12 -43.66
C ASN A 3 19.30 -20.79 -42.34
N PRO A 4 20.40 -20.37 -41.70
CA PRO A 4 20.83 -20.97 -40.45
C PRO A 4 19.92 -20.49 -39.31
N ALA A 5 19.42 -21.48 -38.55
CA ALA A 5 18.65 -21.25 -37.33
C ALA A 5 19.46 -20.43 -36.32
N ALA A 6 18.82 -19.41 -35.72
CA ALA A 6 19.36 -18.64 -34.60
C ALA A 6 19.60 -19.57 -33.41
N PRO A 7 20.69 -19.36 -32.65
CA PRO A 7 20.95 -20.16 -31.44
C PRO A 7 19.90 -19.85 -30.36
N PRO A 8 19.53 -20.84 -29.50
CA PRO A 8 18.63 -20.62 -28.42
C PRO A 8 19.27 -19.64 -27.42
N CYS A 9 18.50 -18.62 -27.01
CA CYS A 9 18.86 -17.71 -25.92
C CYS A 9 19.18 -18.54 -24.68
N ALA A 10 20.45 -18.57 -24.29
CA ALA A 10 20.88 -19.12 -23.02
C ALA A 10 20.14 -18.36 -21.91
N GLY A 11 19.37 -19.10 -21.11
CA GLY A 11 18.65 -18.55 -19.97
C GLY A 11 19.65 -17.85 -19.04
N ALA A 12 19.50 -16.54 -18.90
CA ALA A 12 20.23 -15.77 -17.90
C ALA A 12 19.70 -16.22 -16.53
N GLY A 13 20.33 -17.25 -15.96
CA GLY A 13 20.11 -17.67 -14.59
C GLY A 13 20.26 -16.45 -13.67
N HIS A 14 19.27 -16.20 -12.82
CA HIS A 14 19.33 -15.14 -11.84
C HIS A 14 20.59 -15.26 -11.01
N ALA A 15 21.41 -14.22 -10.94
CA ALA A 15 22.48 -14.15 -9.97
C ALA A 15 21.87 -14.28 -8.57
N SER A 16 22.33 -15.26 -7.79
CA SER A 16 21.92 -15.42 -6.39
C SER A 16 22.20 -14.14 -5.63
N LEU A 17 21.32 -13.79 -4.68
CA LEU A 17 21.58 -12.67 -3.77
C LEU A 17 22.91 -12.90 -3.05
N THR A 18 23.72 -11.88 -2.92
CA THR A 18 24.89 -11.95 -2.01
C THR A 18 24.38 -12.13 -0.57
N ALA A 19 25.24 -12.65 0.33
CA ALA A 19 24.86 -12.83 1.72
C ALA A 19 24.32 -11.54 2.36
N ALA A 20 24.96 -10.38 2.08
CA ALA A 20 24.51 -9.09 2.57
C ALA A 20 23.11 -8.70 2.02
N GLN A 21 22.87 -8.92 0.73
CA GLN A 21 21.54 -8.67 0.12
C GLN A 21 20.46 -9.60 0.68
N ALA A 22 20.80 -10.86 0.92
CA ALA A 22 19.89 -11.83 1.53
C ALA A 22 19.53 -11.42 2.96
N GLY A 23 20.49 -10.95 3.76
CA GLY A 23 20.25 -10.42 5.10
C GLY A 23 19.29 -9.22 5.09
N VAL A 24 19.55 -8.20 4.27
CA VAL A 24 18.65 -7.04 4.12
C VAL A 24 17.25 -7.46 3.65
N THR A 25 17.16 -8.41 2.71
CA THR A 25 15.88 -8.92 2.21
C THR A 25 15.09 -9.64 3.30
N ALA A 26 15.77 -10.46 4.10
CA ALA A 26 15.15 -11.18 5.22
C ALA A 26 14.67 -10.22 6.32
N GLU A 27 15.46 -9.21 6.68
CA GLU A 27 15.06 -8.18 7.65
C GLU A 27 13.84 -7.40 7.15
N ARG A 28 13.83 -6.99 5.88
CA ARG A 28 12.67 -6.32 5.26
C ARG A 28 11.44 -7.21 5.23
N ALA A 29 11.61 -8.51 5.01
CA ALA A 29 10.49 -9.46 5.06
C ALA A 29 9.88 -9.55 6.47
N VAL A 30 10.70 -9.54 7.52
CA VAL A 30 10.22 -9.48 8.92
C VAL A 30 9.50 -8.16 9.19
N ALA A 31 10.09 -7.02 8.82
CA ALA A 31 9.46 -5.70 8.98
C ALA A 31 8.09 -5.64 8.28
N GLN A 32 7.99 -6.26 7.10
CA GLN A 32 6.78 -6.34 6.29
C GLN A 32 5.80 -7.45 6.73
N LEU A 33 6.03 -8.19 7.81
CA LEU A 33 5.23 -9.35 8.25
C LEU A 33 5.11 -10.45 7.18
N LEU A 34 6.10 -10.57 6.29
CA LEU A 34 6.20 -11.67 5.32
C LEU A 34 6.99 -12.85 5.87
N SER A 35 7.71 -12.64 6.96
CA SER A 35 8.40 -13.63 7.78
C SER A 35 8.11 -13.37 9.25
N GLY A 36 8.26 -14.40 10.10
CA GLY A 36 7.94 -14.32 11.52
C GLY A 36 6.46 -14.57 11.82
N PRO A 37 5.98 -14.23 13.03
CA PRO A 37 4.60 -14.46 13.43
C PRO A 37 3.63 -13.64 12.58
N PRO A 38 2.59 -14.28 12.00
CA PRO A 38 1.57 -13.57 11.23
C PRO A 38 0.66 -12.76 12.16
N ALA A 39 0.09 -11.68 11.64
CA ALA A 39 -0.89 -10.89 12.36
C ALA A 39 -2.23 -11.65 12.51
N ALA A 40 -2.91 -11.44 13.65
CA ALA A 40 -4.22 -12.02 13.92
C ALA A 40 -5.37 -11.11 13.45
N ARG A 41 -5.13 -9.81 13.22
CA ARG A 41 -6.15 -8.82 12.86
C ARG A 41 -5.66 -7.90 11.75
N ALA A 42 -6.60 -7.43 10.91
CA ALA A 42 -6.28 -6.58 9.76
C ALA A 42 -5.62 -5.25 10.16
N GLU A 43 -6.05 -4.64 11.26
CA GLU A 43 -5.48 -3.39 11.76
C GLU A 43 -4.05 -3.56 12.31
N GLN A 44 -3.63 -4.76 12.69
CA GLN A 44 -2.23 -5.01 13.05
C GLN A 44 -1.33 -4.94 11.82
N VAL A 45 -1.79 -5.51 10.67
CA VAL A 45 -1.07 -5.40 9.41
C VAL A 45 -1.00 -3.95 8.94
N ALA A 46 -2.13 -3.25 8.89
CA ALA A 46 -2.17 -1.84 8.52
C ALA A 46 -1.35 -0.98 9.48
N GLY A 47 -1.36 -1.30 10.77
CA GLY A 47 -0.56 -0.65 11.78
C GLY A 47 0.94 -0.84 11.57
N ARG A 48 1.38 -2.05 11.26
CA ARG A 48 2.81 -2.35 11.02
C ARG A 48 3.33 -1.68 9.75
N LEU A 49 2.56 -1.73 8.66
CA LEU A 49 2.94 -1.16 7.37
C LEU A 49 2.69 0.35 7.27
N LEU A 50 1.94 0.90 8.22
CA LEU A 50 1.48 2.29 8.33
C LEU A 50 0.55 2.72 7.18
N ALA A 51 0.84 2.38 5.92
CA ALA A 51 -0.01 2.68 4.78
C ALA A 51 0.13 1.58 3.70
N ILE A 52 -0.97 0.92 3.39
CA ILE A 52 -1.10 -0.08 2.32
C ILE A 52 -1.74 0.60 1.13
N GLN A 53 -1.15 0.53 -0.06
CA GLN A 53 -1.75 1.16 -1.24
C GLN A 53 -3.12 0.54 -1.55
N GLY A 54 -4.16 1.37 -1.58
CA GLY A 54 -5.56 0.99 -1.72
C GLY A 54 -6.16 1.32 -3.08
N GLN A 55 -5.31 1.52 -4.11
CA GLN A 55 -5.75 1.86 -5.46
C GLN A 55 -6.58 0.74 -6.09
N ASP A 56 -6.24 -0.49 -5.80
CA ASP A 56 -7.03 -1.68 -6.08
C ASP A 56 -7.59 -2.26 -4.77
N PRO A 57 -8.92 -2.32 -4.60
CA PRO A 57 -9.53 -2.82 -3.36
C PRO A 57 -9.19 -4.28 -3.06
N ARG A 58 -9.05 -5.12 -4.08
CA ARG A 58 -8.65 -6.52 -3.91
C ARG A 58 -7.18 -6.62 -3.53
N GLY A 59 -6.31 -5.85 -4.19
CA GLY A 59 -4.88 -5.79 -3.88
C GLY A 59 -4.61 -5.40 -2.43
N ALA A 60 -5.30 -4.38 -1.91
CA ALA A 60 -5.18 -3.98 -0.50
C ALA A 60 -5.58 -5.10 0.47
N ARG A 61 -6.65 -5.85 0.17
CA ARG A 61 -7.07 -7.01 0.98
C ARG A 61 -6.06 -8.16 0.89
N LEU A 62 -5.53 -8.44 -0.29
CA LEU A 62 -4.49 -9.44 -0.50
C LEU A 62 -3.18 -9.09 0.22
N ALA A 63 -2.84 -7.80 0.34
CA ALA A 63 -1.71 -7.35 1.15
C ALA A 63 -1.91 -7.65 2.64
N VAL A 64 -3.15 -7.60 3.14
CA VAL A 64 -3.49 -8.06 4.50
C VAL A 64 -3.38 -9.59 4.58
N ARG A 65 -3.97 -10.32 3.61
CA ARG A 65 -3.93 -11.79 3.58
C ARG A 65 -2.53 -12.35 3.78
N VAL A 66 -1.59 -11.91 2.96
CA VAL A 66 -0.24 -12.49 2.91
C VAL A 66 0.56 -12.26 4.21
N ARG A 67 0.09 -11.34 5.09
CA ARG A 67 0.73 -10.92 6.34
C ARG A 67 -0.04 -11.33 7.59
N SER A 68 -1.15 -12.05 7.41
CA SER A 68 -2.02 -12.46 8.51
C SER A 68 -2.35 -13.96 8.43
N GLN A 69 -2.93 -14.50 9.49
CA GLN A 69 -3.38 -15.88 9.54
C GLN A 69 -4.86 -15.95 9.92
N GLY A 70 -5.59 -16.81 9.24
CA GLY A 70 -6.99 -17.11 9.57
C GLY A 70 -8.01 -16.08 9.07
N LEU A 71 -7.59 -14.88 8.63
CA LEU A 71 -8.49 -13.84 8.14
C LEU A 71 -9.09 -14.19 6.77
N SER A 72 -10.19 -13.51 6.47
CA SER A 72 -10.87 -13.46 5.17
C SER A 72 -10.95 -12.01 4.67
N ALA A 73 -11.33 -11.81 3.41
CA ALA A 73 -11.61 -10.48 2.88
C ALA A 73 -12.77 -9.80 3.62
N ALA A 74 -13.75 -10.58 4.09
CA ALA A 74 -14.87 -10.06 4.88
C ALA A 74 -14.43 -9.47 6.23
N ASP A 75 -13.37 -10.01 6.87
CA ASP A 75 -12.84 -9.43 8.11
C ASP A 75 -12.21 -8.06 7.87
N VAL A 76 -11.55 -7.87 6.71
CA VAL A 76 -11.04 -6.55 6.31
C VAL A 76 -12.18 -5.58 6.03
N ASP A 77 -13.27 -6.05 5.38
CA ASP A 77 -14.46 -5.25 5.13
C ASP A 77 -15.19 -4.88 6.43
N HIS A 78 -15.24 -5.79 7.38
CA HIS A 78 -15.78 -5.54 8.72
C HIS A 78 -15.00 -4.46 9.46
N ALA A 79 -13.67 -4.56 9.46
CA ALA A 79 -12.77 -3.55 10.03
C ALA A 79 -12.91 -2.16 9.38
N LEU A 80 -13.22 -2.11 8.07
CA LEU A 80 -13.46 -0.87 7.32
C LEU A 80 -14.84 -0.27 7.60
N THR A 81 -15.88 -1.08 7.78
CA THR A 81 -17.28 -0.61 7.71
C THR A 81 -18.00 -0.65 9.05
N VAL A 82 -17.73 -1.65 9.88
CA VAL A 82 -18.40 -1.86 11.17
C VAL A 82 -17.54 -1.33 12.31
N ASP A 83 -16.34 -1.90 12.49
CA ASP A 83 -15.42 -1.47 13.56
C ASP A 83 -14.85 -0.08 13.30
N ARG A 84 -14.77 0.32 12.01
CA ARG A 84 -14.11 1.55 11.56
C ARG A 84 -12.67 1.68 12.08
N SER A 85 -12.05 0.55 12.37
CA SER A 85 -10.65 0.49 12.82
C SER A 85 -9.67 0.73 11.67
N LEU A 86 -10.15 0.57 10.43
CA LEU A 86 -9.45 0.87 9.18
C LEU A 86 -10.22 1.92 8.37
N VAL A 87 -9.47 2.67 7.55
CA VAL A 87 -10.03 3.65 6.62
C VAL A 87 -9.22 3.67 5.32
N ILE A 88 -9.88 4.01 4.21
CA ILE A 88 -9.23 4.26 2.93
C ILE A 88 -9.36 5.75 2.60
N SER A 89 -8.23 6.39 2.29
CA SER A 89 -8.20 7.79 1.85
C SER A 89 -7.00 8.09 0.96
N TRP A 90 -7.04 9.26 0.34
CA TRP A 90 -5.90 9.82 -0.40
C TRP A 90 -4.84 10.34 0.57
N LEU A 91 -3.65 9.78 0.51
CA LEU A 91 -2.53 10.11 1.39
C LEU A 91 -1.23 10.17 0.58
N ASN A 92 -0.17 9.62 1.11
CA ASN A 92 1.19 9.58 0.56
C ASN A 92 1.22 9.60 -0.99
N ARG A 93 1.99 10.48 -1.57
CA ARG A 93 2.20 10.60 -3.04
C ARG A 93 0.93 10.83 -3.86
N GLY A 94 -0.22 11.11 -3.21
CA GLY A 94 -1.49 11.32 -3.89
C GLY A 94 -2.13 10.02 -4.43
N THR A 95 -1.96 8.90 -3.73
CA THR A 95 -2.65 7.64 -4.02
C THR A 95 -3.57 7.22 -2.87
N LEU A 96 -4.54 6.35 -3.15
CA LEU A 96 -5.40 5.79 -2.10
C LEU A 96 -4.58 4.84 -1.21
N HIS A 97 -4.79 4.94 0.10
CA HIS A 97 -4.16 4.05 1.08
C HIS A 97 -5.18 3.54 2.10
N LEU A 98 -5.06 2.26 2.42
CA LEU A 98 -5.67 1.61 3.56
C LEU A 98 -4.76 1.83 4.77
N VAL A 99 -5.28 2.46 5.81
CA VAL A 99 -4.53 2.79 7.04
C VAL A 99 -5.39 2.48 8.26
N ARG A 100 -4.78 2.38 9.44
CA ARG A 100 -5.57 2.41 10.69
C ARG A 100 -6.22 3.77 10.87
N SER A 101 -7.44 3.80 11.34
CA SER A 101 -8.16 5.04 11.61
C SER A 101 -7.41 5.97 12.57
N ALA A 102 -6.74 5.40 13.59
CA ALA A 102 -5.89 6.16 14.51
C ALA A 102 -4.65 6.80 13.85
N ASP A 103 -4.17 6.27 12.72
CA ASP A 103 -3.00 6.80 12.01
C ASP A 103 -3.39 7.80 10.90
N TYR A 104 -4.69 7.94 10.59
CA TYR A 104 -5.15 8.77 9.49
C TYR A 104 -4.77 10.25 9.66
N TRP A 105 -5.16 10.89 10.76
CA TRP A 105 -4.92 12.32 10.93
C TRP A 105 -3.44 12.70 10.99
N PRO A 106 -2.56 11.95 11.69
CA PRO A 106 -1.11 12.19 11.62
C PRO A 106 -0.54 12.08 10.20
N LEU A 107 -0.91 11.05 9.46
CA LEU A 107 -0.46 10.88 8.06
C LEU A 107 -1.02 11.98 7.16
N HIS A 108 -2.31 12.27 7.26
CA HIS A 108 -2.99 13.30 6.47
C HIS A 108 -2.27 14.64 6.59
N ARG A 109 -2.02 15.11 7.81
CA ARG A 109 -1.35 16.39 8.05
C ARG A 109 0.06 16.49 7.49
N LEU A 110 0.78 15.37 7.45
CA LEU A 110 2.15 15.33 6.93
C LEU A 110 2.21 15.20 5.42
N THR A 111 1.30 14.42 4.81
CA THR A 111 1.47 13.93 3.45
C THR A 111 0.49 14.52 2.43
N THR A 112 -0.53 15.28 2.85
CA THR A 112 -1.51 15.86 1.92
C THR A 112 -1.24 17.32 1.52
N PRO A 113 -0.67 18.22 2.36
CA PRO A 113 -0.59 19.64 2.01
C PRO A 113 0.18 19.92 0.72
N GLN A 114 1.27 19.19 0.47
CA GLN A 114 2.07 19.34 -0.75
C GLN A 114 1.35 18.87 -2.02
N LEU A 115 0.25 18.11 -1.89
CA LEU A 115 -0.52 17.60 -3.02
C LEU A 115 -1.56 18.60 -3.55
N GLU A 116 -1.94 19.61 -2.77
CA GLU A 116 -2.98 20.58 -3.14
C GLU A 116 -2.63 21.37 -4.39
N THR A 117 -1.40 21.84 -4.52
CA THR A 117 -0.92 22.58 -5.71
C THR A 117 -1.06 21.74 -6.99
N GLY A 118 -0.70 20.47 -6.91
CA GLY A 118 -0.86 19.52 -8.02
C GLY A 118 -2.32 19.28 -8.36
N CYS A 119 -3.17 19.13 -7.35
CA CYS A 119 -4.62 18.97 -7.49
C CYS A 119 -5.25 20.21 -8.15
N ALA A 120 -4.94 21.40 -7.67
CA ALA A 120 -5.45 22.67 -8.22
C ALA A 120 -5.06 22.83 -9.70
N ARG A 121 -3.81 22.53 -10.07
CA ARG A 121 -3.38 22.56 -11.46
C ARG A 121 -4.19 21.59 -12.34
N ARG A 122 -4.45 20.38 -11.86
CA ARG A 122 -5.25 19.37 -12.60
C ARG A 122 -6.71 19.81 -12.73
N LEU A 123 -7.31 20.38 -11.69
CA LEU A 123 -8.65 20.97 -11.76
C LEU A 123 -8.72 22.10 -12.79
N GLY A 124 -7.71 22.96 -12.85
CA GLY A 124 -7.62 24.00 -13.89
C GLY A 124 -7.58 23.40 -15.31
N GLN A 125 -6.88 22.29 -15.53
CA GLN A 125 -6.86 21.57 -16.81
C GLN A 125 -8.22 20.98 -17.19
N GLU A 126 -9.05 20.63 -16.19
CA GLU A 126 -10.43 20.18 -16.38
C GLU A 126 -11.43 21.35 -16.49
N GLY A 127 -10.96 22.60 -16.53
CA GLY A 127 -11.80 23.80 -16.65
C GLY A 127 -12.47 24.23 -15.34
N ILE A 128 -11.95 23.81 -14.19
CA ILE A 128 -12.46 24.18 -12.87
C ILE A 128 -11.50 25.18 -12.20
N PRO A 129 -11.88 26.48 -12.17
CA PRO A 129 -11.07 27.48 -11.49
C PRO A 129 -11.12 27.34 -9.97
N PRO A 130 -10.16 27.92 -9.21
CA PRO A 130 -10.06 27.77 -7.76
C PRO A 130 -11.36 28.03 -6.98
N ALA A 131 -12.05 29.14 -7.28
CA ALA A 131 -13.31 29.47 -6.59
C ALA A 131 -14.42 28.43 -6.83
N ALA A 132 -14.47 27.82 -8.03
CA ALA A 132 -15.42 26.75 -8.32
C ALA A 132 -15.02 25.44 -7.61
N ALA A 133 -13.71 25.15 -7.48
CA ALA A 133 -13.20 24.02 -6.73
C ALA A 133 -13.52 24.15 -5.22
N ASP A 134 -13.34 25.34 -4.65
CA ASP A 134 -13.68 25.63 -3.25
C ASP A 134 -15.19 25.47 -2.99
N ARG A 135 -16.01 26.01 -3.88
CA ARG A 135 -17.47 25.83 -3.83
C ARG A 135 -17.85 24.35 -3.92
N ALA A 136 -17.22 23.60 -4.82
CA ALA A 136 -17.50 22.16 -4.98
C ALA A 136 -17.10 21.35 -3.74
N ALA A 137 -15.95 21.64 -3.11
CA ALA A 137 -15.54 21.01 -1.85
C ALA A 137 -16.57 21.26 -0.74
N GLY A 138 -17.03 22.50 -0.56
CA GLY A 138 -18.10 22.84 0.38
C GLY A 138 -19.46 22.22 0.04
N LEU A 139 -19.78 22.00 -1.26
CA LEU A 139 -20.95 21.23 -1.68
C LEU A 139 -20.84 19.77 -1.31
N ILE A 140 -19.70 19.15 -1.56
CA ILE A 140 -19.43 17.75 -1.15
C ILE A 140 -19.64 17.59 0.36
N GLU A 141 -19.08 18.49 1.16
CA GLU A 141 -19.27 18.46 2.62
C GLU A 141 -20.75 18.51 2.99
N ARG A 142 -21.51 19.48 2.47
CA ARG A 142 -22.95 19.62 2.76
C ARG A 142 -23.78 18.42 2.29
N PHE A 143 -23.46 17.83 1.14
CA PHE A 143 -24.18 16.66 0.67
C PHE A 143 -23.93 15.44 1.53
N LEU A 144 -22.69 15.23 1.96
CA LEU A 144 -22.33 14.12 2.86
C LEU A 144 -22.93 14.32 4.26
N ASP A 145 -23.01 15.54 4.74
CA ASP A 145 -23.65 15.90 6.03
C ASP A 145 -25.14 15.61 6.02
N ARG A 146 -25.83 16.02 4.95
CA ARG A 146 -27.28 15.90 4.84
C ARG A 146 -27.75 14.49 4.49
N ASP A 147 -27.06 13.84 3.54
CA ASP A 147 -27.55 12.61 2.89
C ASP A 147 -26.81 11.36 3.37
N GLY A 148 -25.75 11.51 4.18
CA GLY A 148 -24.90 10.42 4.67
C GLY A 148 -23.98 9.86 3.59
N PRO A 149 -23.70 8.54 3.59
CA PRO A 149 -22.80 7.92 2.64
C PRO A 149 -23.30 8.03 1.20
N LEU A 150 -22.46 8.58 0.29
CA LEU A 150 -22.80 8.74 -1.12
C LEU A 150 -21.81 8.01 -2.02
N THR A 151 -22.30 7.29 -3.00
CA THR A 151 -21.47 6.72 -4.06
C THR A 151 -20.91 7.82 -4.96
N ARG A 152 -19.91 7.47 -5.77
CA ARG A 152 -19.34 8.40 -6.75
C ARG A 152 -20.40 8.93 -7.74
N ALA A 153 -21.31 8.07 -8.18
CA ALA A 153 -22.39 8.46 -9.09
C ALA A 153 -23.37 9.43 -8.43
N GLN A 154 -23.77 9.16 -7.19
CA GLN A 154 -24.66 10.04 -6.43
C GLN A 154 -24.03 11.41 -6.13
N LEU A 155 -22.72 11.46 -5.86
CA LEU A 155 -22.00 12.73 -5.71
C LEU A 155 -21.96 13.50 -7.04
N ALA A 156 -21.70 12.81 -8.17
CA ALA A 156 -21.71 13.42 -9.50
C ALA A 156 -23.05 14.10 -9.78
N GLU A 157 -24.15 13.36 -9.63
CA GLU A 157 -25.53 13.85 -9.86
C GLU A 157 -25.84 15.12 -9.05
N ARG A 158 -25.47 15.13 -7.75
CA ARG A 158 -25.70 16.27 -6.87
C ARG A 158 -24.86 17.49 -7.25
N LEU A 159 -23.60 17.26 -7.61
CA LEU A 159 -22.70 18.33 -8.03
C LEU A 159 -23.16 18.93 -9.36
N GLU A 160 -23.58 18.11 -10.33
CA GLU A 160 -24.13 18.55 -11.62
C GLU A 160 -25.42 19.36 -11.44
N SER A 161 -26.32 18.88 -10.58
CA SER A 161 -27.55 19.61 -10.23
C SER A 161 -27.28 20.95 -9.56
N ALA A 162 -26.12 21.10 -8.91
CA ALA A 162 -25.64 22.37 -8.33
C ALA A 162 -24.78 23.21 -9.30
N GLY A 163 -24.73 22.82 -10.59
CA GLY A 163 -23.97 23.52 -11.63
C GLY A 163 -22.47 23.35 -11.57
N VAL A 164 -21.98 22.25 -10.97
CA VAL A 164 -20.56 21.90 -10.94
C VAL A 164 -20.26 20.87 -12.04
N ARG A 165 -19.24 21.14 -12.85
CA ARG A 165 -18.74 20.20 -13.87
C ARG A 165 -18.15 18.94 -13.22
N THR A 166 -18.54 17.75 -13.70
CA THR A 166 -18.04 16.46 -13.20
C THR A 166 -17.43 15.55 -14.26
N GLN A 167 -17.53 15.94 -15.55
CA GLN A 167 -17.07 15.16 -16.69
C GLN A 167 -15.55 15.04 -16.74
N GLY A 168 -15.04 14.05 -17.48
CA GLY A 168 -13.61 13.79 -17.61
C GLY A 168 -13.00 13.33 -16.28
N GLN A 169 -11.93 13.98 -15.87
CA GLN A 169 -11.28 13.73 -14.59
C GLN A 169 -11.74 14.69 -13.48
N ALA A 170 -12.66 15.63 -13.79
CA ALA A 170 -13.11 16.68 -12.87
C ALA A 170 -13.59 16.08 -11.53
N LEU A 171 -14.52 15.14 -11.55
CA LEU A 171 -15.04 14.50 -10.34
C LEU A 171 -13.96 13.81 -9.50
N VAL A 172 -12.98 13.16 -10.16
CA VAL A 172 -11.85 12.50 -9.46
C VAL A 172 -11.07 13.54 -8.67
N PHE A 173 -10.70 14.66 -9.31
CA PHE A 173 -9.93 15.71 -8.65
C PHE A 173 -10.74 16.53 -7.64
N LEU A 174 -12.06 16.69 -7.82
CA LEU A 174 -12.91 17.31 -6.80
C LEU A 174 -13.03 16.44 -5.54
N THR A 175 -13.23 15.12 -5.68
CA THR A 175 -13.26 14.21 -4.54
C THR A 175 -11.85 14.03 -3.92
N PHE A 176 -10.81 14.13 -4.72
CA PHE A 176 -9.43 14.19 -4.23
C PHE A 176 -9.20 15.45 -3.39
N LEU A 177 -9.59 16.62 -3.88
CA LEU A 177 -9.49 17.88 -3.13
C LEU A 177 -10.24 17.81 -1.81
N ALA A 178 -11.48 17.28 -1.79
CA ALA A 178 -12.25 17.09 -0.57
C ALA A 178 -11.51 16.19 0.43
N SER A 179 -10.84 15.13 -0.05
CA SER A 179 -10.01 14.26 0.81
C SER A 179 -8.75 14.96 1.29
N LEU A 180 -8.05 15.74 0.45
CA LEU A 180 -6.86 16.51 0.85
C LEU A 180 -7.18 17.56 1.93
N ARG A 181 -8.39 18.09 1.93
CA ARG A 181 -8.87 19.04 2.95
C ARG A 181 -9.43 18.36 4.21
N GLY A 182 -9.36 17.03 4.29
CA GLY A 182 -9.88 16.28 5.43
C GLY A 182 -11.40 16.28 5.52
N ILE A 183 -12.11 16.61 4.45
CA ILE A 183 -13.59 16.65 4.39
C ILE A 183 -14.12 15.22 4.28
N SER A 184 -13.58 14.42 3.37
CA SER A 184 -14.12 13.08 3.08
C SER A 184 -13.09 11.97 3.09
N VAL A 185 -13.54 10.78 3.49
CA VAL A 185 -12.82 9.51 3.37
C VAL A 185 -13.72 8.47 2.69
N ARG A 186 -13.18 7.29 2.39
CA ARG A 186 -13.96 6.15 1.91
C ARG A 186 -14.63 5.47 3.10
N GLY A 187 -15.94 5.34 3.03
CA GLY A 187 -16.79 4.70 4.03
C GLY A 187 -17.24 3.29 3.60
N PRO A 188 -18.52 2.92 3.90
CA PRO A 188 -19.03 1.59 3.65
C PRO A 188 -19.09 1.24 2.15
N MET A 189 -19.10 -0.05 1.87
CA MET A 189 -19.37 -0.53 0.52
C MET A 189 -20.85 -0.34 0.18
N ILE A 190 -21.13 0.29 -0.97
CA ILE A 190 -22.45 0.34 -1.59
C ILE A 190 -22.31 -0.32 -2.97
N GLY A 191 -22.87 -1.52 -3.11
CA GLY A 191 -22.63 -2.36 -4.27
C GLY A 191 -21.15 -2.80 -4.33
N LYS A 192 -20.44 -2.42 -5.40
CA LYS A 192 -19.04 -2.82 -5.64
C LYS A 192 -18.01 -1.70 -5.35
N GLN A 193 -18.42 -0.58 -4.76
CA GLN A 193 -17.55 0.55 -4.52
C GLN A 193 -17.71 1.11 -3.11
N HIS A 194 -16.65 1.67 -2.57
CA HIS A 194 -16.71 2.43 -1.32
C HIS A 194 -17.44 3.74 -1.55
N ALA A 195 -18.42 4.04 -0.68
CA ALA A 195 -19.05 5.36 -0.61
C ALA A 195 -18.07 6.39 -0.03
N TYR A 196 -18.39 7.66 -0.22
CA TYR A 196 -17.77 8.78 0.49
C TYR A 196 -18.55 9.07 1.76
N VAL A 197 -17.85 9.40 2.83
CA VAL A 197 -18.41 9.84 4.12
C VAL A 197 -17.62 11.02 4.64
N LEU A 198 -18.20 11.80 5.55
CA LEU A 198 -17.47 12.86 6.25
C LEU A 198 -16.39 12.25 7.15
N ALA A 199 -15.16 12.74 7.02
CA ALA A 199 -14.03 12.26 7.81
C ALA A 199 -14.26 12.48 9.32
N ARG A 200 -14.84 13.65 9.71
CA ARG A 200 -15.14 13.99 11.10
C ARG A 200 -16.14 13.04 11.76
N ASP A 201 -17.15 12.58 10.99
CA ASP A 201 -18.20 11.69 11.52
C ASP A 201 -17.73 10.21 11.53
N TRP A 202 -16.81 9.89 10.64
CA TRP A 202 -16.29 8.52 10.50
C TRP A 202 -15.13 8.22 11.46
N LEU A 203 -14.24 9.20 11.66
CA LEU A 203 -12.99 9.06 12.39
C LEU A 203 -12.91 9.92 13.65
N GLY A 204 -13.93 10.73 13.92
CA GLY A 204 -13.89 11.77 14.94
C GLY A 204 -13.15 13.04 14.47
N ALA A 205 -13.26 14.07 15.27
CA ALA A 205 -12.59 15.34 15.02
C ALA A 205 -11.06 15.15 14.98
N PRO A 206 -10.34 15.92 14.12
CA PRO A 206 -8.89 15.86 14.10
C PRO A 206 -8.32 16.23 15.46
N PRO A 207 -7.44 15.42 16.07
CA PRO A 207 -6.81 15.73 17.36
C PRO A 207 -5.94 16.98 17.23
N ALA A 208 -5.54 17.58 18.35
CA ALA A 208 -4.57 18.68 18.35
C ALA A 208 -3.31 18.29 17.55
N ALA A 209 -2.82 19.20 16.70
CA ALA A 209 -1.63 18.91 15.90
C ALA A 209 -0.39 19.02 16.80
N PRO A 210 0.47 18.01 16.85
CA PRO A 210 1.81 18.17 17.42
C PRO A 210 2.61 19.15 16.56
N ASP A 211 3.71 19.66 17.08
CA ASP A 211 4.67 20.38 16.27
C ASP A 211 5.24 19.49 15.16
N ARG A 212 5.83 20.13 14.13
CA ARG A 212 6.30 19.41 12.93
C ARG A 212 7.39 18.38 13.25
N ASP A 213 8.28 18.67 14.22
CA ASP A 213 9.37 17.76 14.55
C ASP A 213 8.85 16.49 15.23
N THR A 214 7.95 16.65 16.19
CA THR A 214 7.25 15.54 16.82
C THR A 214 6.50 14.70 15.81
N ALA A 215 5.81 15.32 14.85
CA ALA A 215 5.10 14.61 13.79
C ALA A 215 6.05 13.85 12.86
N LEU A 216 7.19 14.45 12.46
CA LEU A 216 8.19 13.80 11.62
C LEU A 216 8.93 12.68 12.35
N ALA A 217 9.21 12.83 13.65
CA ALA A 217 9.76 11.78 14.50
C ALA A 217 8.82 10.57 14.58
N TRP A 218 7.52 10.82 14.80
CA TRP A 218 6.50 9.78 14.77
C TRP A 218 6.48 9.05 13.42
N LEU A 219 6.49 9.78 12.32
CA LEU A 219 6.50 9.19 10.97
C LEU A 219 7.72 8.32 10.75
N ALA A 220 8.91 8.78 11.14
CA ALA A 220 10.16 8.04 10.99
C ALA A 220 10.13 6.71 11.77
N ARG A 221 9.70 6.71 13.05
CA ARG A 221 9.54 5.48 13.84
C ARG A 221 8.56 4.52 13.18
N ARG A 222 7.39 5.03 12.79
CA ARG A 222 6.34 4.21 12.19
C ARG A 222 6.74 3.62 10.85
N TYR A 223 7.45 4.41 10.03
CA TYR A 223 7.99 3.92 8.76
C TYR A 223 9.04 2.82 8.99
N LEU A 224 10.02 3.04 9.87
CA LEU A 224 11.06 2.05 10.14
C LEU A 224 10.48 0.77 10.74
N ALA A 225 9.46 0.83 11.57
CA ALA A 225 8.79 -0.35 12.11
C ALA A 225 8.34 -1.32 11.00
N GLY A 226 7.84 -0.82 9.87
CA GLY A 226 7.34 -1.63 8.77
C GLY A 226 8.28 -1.77 7.56
N HIS A 227 9.41 -1.02 7.54
CA HIS A 227 10.24 -0.91 6.34
C HIS A 227 11.75 -0.98 6.60
N ALA A 228 12.19 -1.16 7.87
CA ALA A 228 13.61 -1.30 8.15
C ALA A 228 14.16 -2.62 7.55
N PRO A 229 15.44 -2.63 7.14
CA PRO A 229 16.38 -1.52 7.11
C PRO A 229 16.14 -0.59 5.92
N ALA A 230 16.34 0.72 6.12
CA ALA A 230 16.00 1.75 5.13
C ALA A 230 16.90 2.98 5.26
N THR A 231 16.80 3.88 4.27
CA THR A 231 17.49 5.18 4.23
C THR A 231 16.50 6.35 4.37
N GLU A 232 17.04 7.56 4.57
CA GLU A 232 16.22 8.78 4.52
C GLU A 232 15.58 8.99 3.13
N ARG A 233 16.22 8.52 2.06
CA ARG A 233 15.69 8.61 0.70
C ARG A 233 14.50 7.68 0.50
N ASP A 234 14.55 6.50 1.12
CA ASP A 234 13.43 5.55 1.10
C ASP A 234 12.22 6.13 1.81
N LEU A 235 12.40 6.68 3.02
CA LEU A 235 11.33 7.36 3.77
C LEU A 235 10.75 8.54 2.96
N ALA A 236 11.60 9.39 2.39
CA ALA A 236 11.17 10.54 1.60
C ALA A 236 10.31 10.10 0.41
N LYS A 237 10.76 9.09 -0.34
CA LYS A 237 10.04 8.53 -1.49
C LYS A 237 8.72 7.88 -1.07
N TRP A 238 8.74 7.08 -0.01
CA TRP A 238 7.55 6.37 0.49
C TRP A 238 6.47 7.36 0.95
N ALA A 239 6.84 8.37 1.73
CA ALA A 239 5.90 9.36 2.26
C ALA A 239 5.51 10.45 1.25
N GLY A 240 6.27 10.63 0.17
CA GLY A 240 6.13 11.75 -0.76
C GLY A 240 6.52 13.08 -0.13
N LEU A 241 7.50 13.06 0.78
CA LEU A 241 8.00 14.24 1.49
C LEU A 241 9.34 14.73 0.93
N PRO A 242 9.67 16.02 1.10
CA PRO A 242 11.01 16.51 0.83
C PRO A 242 12.06 15.74 1.65
N LEU A 243 13.22 15.46 1.05
CA LEU A 243 14.31 14.74 1.71
C LEU A 243 14.76 15.39 3.02
N ARG A 244 14.73 16.75 3.09
CA ARG A 244 15.03 17.49 4.33
C ARG A 244 14.13 17.11 5.49
N ASP A 245 12.84 16.82 5.24
CA ASP A 245 11.87 16.45 6.27
C ASP A 245 12.09 15.00 6.73
N ALA A 246 12.39 14.09 5.80
CA ALA A 246 12.77 12.72 6.15
C ALA A 246 14.05 12.69 7.03
N ARG A 247 15.08 13.48 6.65
CA ARG A 247 16.29 13.64 7.47
C ARG A 247 16.00 14.22 8.84
N ARG A 248 15.11 15.22 8.93
CA ARG A 248 14.71 15.85 10.18
C ARG A 248 14.02 14.84 11.11
N GLY A 249 13.11 14.02 10.57
CA GLY A 249 12.43 12.97 11.31
C GLY A 249 13.39 11.91 11.85
N LEU A 250 14.32 11.40 11.02
CA LEU A 250 15.30 10.42 11.46
C LEU A 250 16.27 10.99 12.50
N ARG A 251 16.74 12.24 12.33
CA ARG A 251 17.59 12.90 13.33
C ARG A 251 16.87 13.06 14.67
N ALA A 252 15.58 13.35 14.69
CA ALA A 252 14.81 13.51 15.91
C ALA A 252 14.70 12.20 16.73
N ILE A 253 14.92 11.05 16.09
CA ILE A 253 14.92 9.74 16.76
C ILE A 253 16.30 9.07 16.74
N ALA A 254 17.38 9.81 16.44
CA ALA A 254 18.72 9.24 16.33
C ALA A 254 19.15 8.33 17.51
N PRO A 255 18.82 8.66 18.79
CA PRO A 255 19.13 7.78 19.91
C PRO A 255 18.40 6.42 19.90
N GLU A 256 17.38 6.28 19.05
CA GLU A 256 16.59 5.07 18.91
C GLU A 256 17.04 4.20 17.71
N LEU A 257 18.04 4.66 16.98
CA LEU A 257 18.47 4.03 15.72
C LEU A 257 19.76 3.25 15.90
N ASP A 258 19.79 2.08 15.23
CA ASP A 258 21.03 1.37 14.89
C ASP A 258 21.33 1.64 13.41
N GLU A 259 22.54 2.11 13.11
CA GLU A 259 23.03 2.29 11.75
C GLU A 259 24.02 1.18 11.41
N GLY A 260 23.71 0.41 10.35
CA GLY A 260 24.58 -0.62 9.83
C GLY A 260 25.76 -0.04 9.04
N GLN A 261 26.78 -0.86 8.81
CA GLN A 261 27.94 -0.49 7.97
C GLN A 261 27.55 -0.17 6.52
N ASP A 262 26.37 -0.61 6.09
CA ASP A 262 25.76 -0.36 4.79
C ASP A 262 25.04 1.02 4.71
N GLY A 263 25.05 1.81 5.79
CA GLY A 263 24.33 3.09 5.90
C GLY A 263 22.80 2.95 5.98
N LEU A 264 22.31 1.75 6.21
CA LEU A 264 20.89 1.49 6.44
C LEU A 264 20.57 1.62 7.93
N VAL A 265 19.46 2.29 8.25
CA VAL A 265 19.02 2.49 9.63
C VAL A 265 17.89 1.55 10.02
N ARG A 266 17.88 1.18 11.29
CA ARG A 266 16.91 0.31 11.96
C ARG A 266 16.50 0.94 13.28
N LEU A 267 15.35 0.54 13.82
CA LEU A 267 15.05 0.81 15.23
C LEU A 267 15.87 -0.15 16.12
N ALA A 268 16.54 0.37 17.15
CA ALA A 268 17.27 -0.42 18.13
C ALA A 268 16.36 -1.31 19.00
N ARG A 269 15.07 -0.93 19.07
CA ARG A 269 14.03 -1.68 19.76
C ARG A 269 12.82 -1.89 18.86
N GLU A 270 12.09 -2.97 19.09
CA GLU A 270 10.80 -3.20 18.45
C GLU A 270 9.78 -2.13 18.90
N PRO A 271 8.67 -1.92 18.13
CA PRO A 271 7.66 -0.91 18.46
C PRO A 271 7.00 -1.08 19.83
N ASP A 272 7.03 -2.28 20.40
CA ASP A 272 6.53 -2.60 21.74
C ASP A 272 7.55 -2.30 22.86
N GLY A 273 8.72 -1.73 22.53
CA GLY A 273 9.78 -1.40 23.45
C GLY A 273 10.72 -2.55 23.81
N THR A 274 10.46 -3.77 23.32
CA THR A 274 11.37 -4.89 23.53
C THR A 274 12.67 -4.67 22.77
N ALA A 275 13.79 -5.15 23.33
CA ALA A 275 15.05 -5.16 22.63
C ALA A 275 14.88 -6.00 21.36
N ARG A 276 15.35 -5.48 20.22
CA ARG A 276 15.41 -6.29 19.00
C ARG A 276 16.23 -7.55 19.31
N ALA A 277 15.60 -8.70 19.23
CA ALA A 277 16.24 -9.94 19.61
C ALA A 277 17.50 -10.16 18.76
N ALA A 278 18.63 -10.40 19.42
CA ALA A 278 19.77 -11.07 18.83
C ALA A 278 19.36 -12.55 18.64
N GLY A 279 18.44 -12.79 17.70
CA GLY A 279 17.94 -14.11 17.35
C GLY A 279 18.74 -14.70 16.18
N PRO A 280 18.40 -15.94 15.75
CA PRO A 280 18.95 -16.49 14.52
C PRO A 280 18.68 -15.51 13.36
N GLU A 281 19.57 -15.49 12.37
CA GLU A 281 19.42 -14.63 11.19
C GLU A 281 17.97 -14.71 10.66
N PRO A 282 17.36 -13.56 10.32
CA PRO A 282 15.98 -13.55 9.84
C PRO A 282 15.84 -14.45 8.62
N ALA A 283 14.87 -15.36 8.66
CA ALA A 283 14.61 -16.26 7.55
C ALA A 283 13.98 -15.52 6.38
N LEU A 284 14.36 -15.87 5.16
CA LEU A 284 13.72 -15.43 3.95
C LEU A 284 12.21 -15.84 3.97
N PRO A 285 11.32 -15.05 3.35
CA PRO A 285 9.90 -15.35 3.36
C PRO A 285 9.61 -16.67 2.63
N LEU A 286 8.62 -17.38 3.12
CA LEU A 286 8.05 -18.55 2.43
C LEU A 286 7.49 -18.13 1.06
N PRO A 287 7.37 -19.08 0.10
CA PRO A 287 6.71 -18.79 -1.18
C PRO A 287 5.30 -18.24 -0.98
N ARG A 288 5.00 -17.11 -1.65
CA ARG A 288 3.72 -16.38 -1.52
C ARG A 288 3.28 -15.78 -2.85
N LEU A 289 1.98 -15.64 -3.01
CA LEU A 289 1.34 -14.88 -4.11
C LEU A 289 0.93 -13.50 -3.58
N LEU A 290 1.64 -12.47 -4.02
CA LEU A 290 1.40 -11.09 -3.65
C LEU A 290 0.45 -10.43 -4.65
N GLY A 291 -0.45 -9.58 -4.14
CA GLY A 291 -1.44 -8.89 -4.96
C GLY A 291 -0.88 -7.68 -5.70
N VAL A 292 -1.70 -7.07 -6.54
CA VAL A 292 -1.38 -5.80 -7.19
C VAL A 292 -1.11 -4.71 -6.15
N PHE A 293 -0.15 -3.83 -6.43
CA PHE A 293 0.26 -2.75 -5.53
C PHE A 293 0.71 -3.21 -4.13
N ASP A 294 1.25 -4.43 -3.99
CA ASP A 294 1.73 -4.90 -2.70
C ASP A 294 2.79 -3.94 -2.10
N PRO A 295 2.70 -3.63 -0.78
CA PRO A 295 3.63 -2.74 -0.08
C PRO A 295 5.11 -3.07 -0.26
N LEU A 296 5.44 -4.34 -0.49
CA LEU A 296 6.82 -4.77 -0.75
C LEU A 296 7.46 -4.05 -1.95
N LEU A 297 6.66 -3.59 -2.93
CA LEU A 297 7.14 -2.86 -4.10
C LEU A 297 7.17 -1.34 -3.92
N HIS A 298 6.65 -0.83 -2.81
CA HIS A 298 6.49 0.62 -2.57
C HIS A 298 7.29 1.13 -1.39
N GLY A 299 7.86 0.24 -0.57
CA GLY A 299 8.52 0.59 0.69
C GLY A 299 9.84 1.35 0.51
N TRP A 300 10.53 1.19 -0.61
CA TRP A 300 11.90 1.67 -0.82
C TRP A 300 12.08 2.39 -2.15
N GLN A 301 13.22 3.05 -2.30
CA GLN A 301 13.58 3.75 -3.54
C GLN A 301 13.82 2.78 -4.70
N SER A 302 14.49 1.67 -4.43
CA SER A 302 14.75 0.61 -5.40
C SER A 302 13.94 -0.65 -5.06
N ARG A 303 13.44 -1.29 -6.07
CA ARG A 303 12.78 -2.61 -5.99
C ARG A 303 13.59 -3.71 -6.68
N ALA A 304 14.80 -3.38 -7.13
CA ALA A 304 15.65 -4.30 -7.90
C ALA A 304 15.96 -5.59 -7.14
N ALA A 305 16.13 -5.53 -5.82
CA ALA A 305 16.38 -6.73 -5.00
C ALA A 305 15.18 -7.70 -5.01
N VAL A 306 13.95 -7.19 -5.16
CA VAL A 306 12.72 -8.01 -5.21
C VAL A 306 12.42 -8.45 -6.63
N LEU A 307 12.44 -7.52 -7.59
CA LEU A 307 11.97 -7.78 -8.96
C LEU A 307 13.07 -8.27 -9.91
N GLY A 308 14.32 -7.84 -9.70
CA GLY A 308 15.41 -8.20 -10.59
C GLY A 308 15.09 -7.91 -12.06
N PRO A 309 15.40 -8.84 -12.98
CA PRO A 309 15.12 -8.70 -14.42
C PRO A 309 13.62 -8.81 -14.75
N HIS A 310 12.77 -9.26 -13.82
CA HIS A 310 11.34 -9.42 -14.03
C HIS A 310 10.53 -8.12 -13.78
N GLU A 311 11.20 -7.00 -13.51
CA GLU A 311 10.51 -5.72 -13.32
C GLU A 311 9.62 -5.34 -14.52
N PRO A 312 10.02 -5.51 -15.80
CA PRO A 312 9.18 -5.13 -16.94
C PRO A 312 7.88 -5.95 -17.07
N GLU A 313 7.86 -7.18 -16.58
CA GLU A 313 6.68 -8.05 -16.59
C GLU A 313 5.68 -7.68 -15.48
N ILE A 314 6.19 -7.16 -14.36
CA ILE A 314 5.40 -6.88 -13.16
C ILE A 314 4.99 -5.40 -13.08
N VAL A 315 5.86 -4.49 -13.56
CA VAL A 315 5.62 -3.04 -13.50
C VAL A 315 5.49 -2.46 -14.90
N ARG A 316 4.29 -1.97 -15.24
CA ARG A 316 4.02 -1.39 -16.58
C ARG A 316 3.23 -0.10 -16.44
N GLY A 317 3.78 1.01 -16.94
CA GLY A 317 3.08 2.30 -16.98
C GLY A 317 2.58 2.79 -15.61
N GLY A 318 3.30 2.49 -14.53
CA GLY A 318 2.90 2.84 -13.16
C GLY A 318 1.90 1.87 -12.51
N MET A 319 1.49 0.83 -13.23
CA MET A 319 0.71 -0.30 -12.70
C MET A 319 1.65 -1.37 -12.17
N PHE A 320 1.36 -1.89 -10.98
CA PHE A 320 2.12 -2.93 -10.30
C PHE A 320 1.28 -4.20 -10.26
N GLY A 321 1.67 -5.18 -11.07
CA GLY A 321 0.97 -6.45 -11.20
C GLY A 321 1.12 -7.36 -9.98
N SER A 322 0.29 -8.39 -9.92
CA SER A 322 0.42 -9.47 -8.95
C SER A 322 1.59 -10.37 -9.31
N PHE A 323 2.35 -10.82 -8.32
CA PHE A 323 3.55 -11.62 -8.55
C PHE A 323 3.72 -12.74 -7.51
N ALA A 324 4.45 -13.78 -7.91
CA ALA A 324 4.87 -14.87 -7.05
C ALA A 324 6.24 -14.57 -6.45
N LEU A 325 6.36 -14.70 -5.13
CA LEU A 325 7.57 -14.45 -4.36
C LEU A 325 8.14 -15.78 -3.86
N VAL A 326 9.44 -16.00 -4.07
CA VAL A 326 10.20 -17.13 -3.50
C VAL A 326 11.54 -16.61 -2.99
N GLY A 327 11.88 -16.90 -1.76
CA GLY A 327 13.14 -16.46 -1.16
C GLY A 327 13.34 -14.93 -1.19
N GLY A 328 12.24 -14.17 -1.10
CA GLY A 328 12.27 -12.70 -1.14
C GLY A 328 12.35 -12.09 -2.55
N ARG A 329 12.28 -12.89 -3.61
CA ARG A 329 12.39 -12.44 -5.01
C ARG A 329 11.17 -12.85 -5.83
N ALA A 330 10.81 -12.02 -6.80
CA ALA A 330 9.76 -12.32 -7.75
C ALA A 330 10.26 -13.40 -8.72
N VAL A 331 9.46 -14.47 -8.88
CA VAL A 331 9.76 -15.60 -9.77
C VAL A 331 8.69 -15.81 -10.85
N GLY A 332 7.63 -15.03 -10.82
CA GLY A 332 6.52 -15.17 -11.75
C GLY A 332 5.44 -14.13 -11.52
N THR A 333 4.43 -14.15 -12.38
CA THR A 333 3.21 -13.36 -12.27
C THR A 333 2.01 -14.28 -12.06
N TRP A 334 0.91 -13.73 -11.54
CA TRP A 334 -0.32 -14.49 -11.43
C TRP A 334 -1.55 -13.63 -11.65
N SER A 335 -2.65 -14.26 -11.99
CA SER A 335 -3.95 -13.62 -12.22
C SER A 335 -5.09 -14.49 -11.67
N LEU A 336 -6.31 -13.98 -11.71
CA LEU A 336 -7.48 -14.64 -11.13
C LEU A 336 -8.66 -14.70 -12.14
N PRO A 337 -8.46 -15.30 -13.34
CA PRO A 337 -9.53 -15.46 -14.31
C PRO A 337 -10.61 -16.41 -13.78
N GLY A 338 -11.89 -15.98 -13.80
CA GLY A 338 -13.01 -16.80 -13.33
C GLY A 338 -12.88 -17.28 -11.89
N GLY A 339 -12.09 -16.60 -11.04
CA GLY A 339 -11.87 -17.02 -9.65
C GLY A 339 -10.82 -18.14 -9.49
N GLN A 340 -10.12 -18.52 -10.55
CA GLN A 340 -9.02 -19.48 -10.51
C GLN A 340 -7.68 -18.75 -10.53
N VAL A 341 -6.74 -19.20 -9.68
CA VAL A 341 -5.37 -18.67 -9.73
C VAL A 341 -4.66 -19.28 -10.95
N SER A 342 -4.22 -18.41 -11.84
CA SER A 342 -3.36 -18.76 -12.98
C SER A 342 -1.97 -18.20 -12.71
N LEU A 343 -0.99 -19.08 -12.51
CA LEU A 343 0.41 -18.76 -12.23
C LEU A 343 1.25 -18.92 -13.48
N THR A 344 2.00 -17.88 -13.84
CA THR A 344 3.00 -17.90 -14.94
C THR A 344 4.38 -17.69 -14.32
N LEU A 345 5.19 -18.74 -14.31
CA LEU A 345 6.58 -18.65 -13.86
C LEU A 345 7.45 -17.99 -14.94
N LEU A 346 8.33 -17.09 -14.53
CA LEU A 346 9.29 -16.37 -15.36
C LEU A 346 10.69 -16.99 -15.26
N GLU A 347 10.91 -17.85 -14.28
CA GLU A 347 12.13 -18.64 -14.11
C GLU A 347 11.80 -20.02 -13.50
N GLU A 348 12.74 -20.93 -13.52
CA GLU A 348 12.60 -22.24 -12.89
C GLU A 348 12.58 -22.14 -11.37
N VAL A 349 11.65 -22.83 -10.75
CA VAL A 349 11.55 -22.98 -9.29
C VAL A 349 11.57 -24.46 -8.93
N SER A 350 12.08 -24.78 -7.74
CA SER A 350 12.10 -26.16 -7.27
C SER A 350 10.67 -26.73 -7.14
N PRO A 351 10.50 -28.06 -7.27
CA PRO A 351 9.18 -28.70 -7.06
C PRO A 351 8.58 -28.39 -5.68
N ALA A 352 9.41 -28.21 -4.66
CA ALA A 352 8.95 -27.83 -3.32
C ALA A 352 8.37 -26.39 -3.31
N HIS A 353 9.05 -25.44 -3.93
CA HIS A 353 8.55 -24.06 -4.05
C HIS A 353 7.28 -23.98 -4.90
N ARG A 354 7.19 -24.77 -5.99
CA ARG A 354 5.97 -24.84 -6.82
C ARG A 354 4.78 -25.31 -5.97
N ARG A 355 4.91 -26.43 -5.23
CA ARG A 355 3.85 -26.91 -4.33
C ARG A 355 3.46 -25.89 -3.27
N ALA A 356 4.43 -25.15 -2.71
CA ALA A 356 4.14 -24.10 -1.74
C ALA A 356 3.34 -22.94 -2.36
N LEU A 357 3.64 -22.53 -3.59
CA LEU A 357 2.86 -21.52 -4.33
C LEU A 357 1.44 -22.03 -4.68
N GLU A 358 1.28 -23.31 -5.01
CA GLU A 358 -0.03 -23.94 -5.22
C GLU A 358 -0.87 -23.95 -3.94
N THR A 359 -0.26 -24.28 -2.79
CA THR A 359 -0.91 -24.17 -1.49
C THR A 359 -1.32 -22.73 -1.17
N ASP A 360 -0.45 -21.75 -1.45
CA ASP A 360 -0.77 -20.33 -1.24
C ASP A 360 -1.89 -19.84 -2.19
N ALA A 361 -2.00 -20.44 -3.39
CA ALA A 361 -3.11 -20.18 -4.32
C ALA A 361 -4.47 -20.65 -3.76
N GLU A 362 -4.49 -21.77 -3.05
CA GLU A 362 -5.69 -22.23 -2.34
C GLU A 362 -6.07 -21.25 -1.21
N ASP A 363 -5.09 -20.72 -0.48
CA ASP A 363 -5.33 -19.71 0.55
C ASP A 363 -5.82 -18.37 -0.03
N VAL A 364 -5.34 -17.94 -1.20
CA VAL A 364 -5.91 -16.78 -1.94
C VAL A 364 -7.40 -17.00 -2.17
N ARG A 365 -7.80 -18.18 -2.62
CA ARG A 365 -9.21 -18.49 -2.91
C ARG A 365 -10.05 -18.57 -1.63
N ARG A 366 -9.54 -19.21 -0.59
CA ARG A 366 -10.18 -19.26 0.74
C ARG A 366 -10.41 -17.83 1.26
N PHE A 367 -9.38 -17.00 1.25
CA PHE A 367 -9.44 -15.63 1.74
C PHE A 367 -10.48 -14.78 1.00
N LEU A 368 -10.59 -14.94 -0.32
CA LEU A 368 -11.55 -14.23 -1.16
C LEU A 368 -12.94 -14.90 -1.21
N ALA A 369 -13.18 -15.97 -0.45
CA ALA A 369 -14.40 -16.75 -0.44
C ALA A 369 -14.85 -17.24 -1.83
N LEU A 370 -13.88 -17.63 -2.69
CA LEU A 370 -14.16 -18.12 -4.04
C LEU A 370 -14.52 -19.60 -4.03
N ALA A 371 -15.53 -19.99 -4.81
CA ALA A 371 -15.95 -21.38 -4.94
C ALA A 371 -14.80 -22.29 -5.40
N LYS A 372 -14.77 -23.55 -4.90
CA LYS A 372 -13.84 -24.56 -5.44
C LYS A 372 -14.16 -24.81 -6.91
N PRO A 373 -13.14 -25.05 -7.78
CA PRO A 373 -13.42 -25.48 -9.14
C PRO A 373 -14.22 -26.76 -9.13
N ALA A 374 -15.23 -26.86 -9.99
CA ALA A 374 -15.85 -28.14 -10.25
C ALA A 374 -14.75 -29.09 -10.75
N THR A 375 -14.48 -30.16 -10.02
CA THR A 375 -13.63 -31.26 -10.50
C THR A 375 -14.30 -31.83 -11.75
N ARG A 376 -13.65 -31.66 -12.89
CA ARG A 376 -14.04 -32.34 -14.13
C ARG A 376 -13.55 -33.77 -14.11
#